data_d17ebd39c8f785eb06c15a6a937ded06
#
_entry.id   d17ebd39c8f785eb06c15a6a937ded06
#
_cell.length_a   1.000
_cell.length_b   1.000
_cell.length_c   1.000
_cell.angle_alpha   90.00
_cell.angle_beta   90.00
_cell.angle_gamma   90.00
#
_symmetry.space_group_name_H-M   'P 1'
#
loop_
_entity.id
_entity.type
_entity.pdbx_description
1 polymer ?
#
loop_
_entity_poly.entity_id
_entity_poly.type
_entity_poly.pdbx_seq_one_letter_code
_entity_poly.pdbx_strand_id
1 'polypeptide(L)'
;VTINPTFVMGPGINPFGTSESFDSFNGFLNGDYKIGLPDLKMACVDVRDVARAHVKAGFIPSASGRYIISGHNSAFMRIGEILKKLDPSLVIGEKILPKWFMWLIAPKINSTRKEIATSIGYPFNAVNLKSINDLNMEYLPLEKTISDWLCQLKES
;
A
#
# COMPACT_ATOMS: atom_id res chain seq x y z
N VAL A 1 1.21 16.92 17.86
CA VAL A 1 1.01 16.50 16.46
C VAL A 1 0.85 14.98 16.39
N THR A 2 -0.07 14.52 15.56
CA THR A 2 -0.30 13.09 15.28
C THR A 2 -0.12 12.83 13.79
N ILE A 3 0.71 11.86 13.45
CA ILE A 3 0.94 11.40 12.06
C ILE A 3 0.16 10.10 11.86
N ASN A 4 -0.77 10.12 10.92
CA ASN A 4 -1.62 8.96 10.56
C ASN A 4 -1.30 8.55 9.12
N PRO A 5 -0.33 7.65 8.91
CA PRO A 5 -0.05 7.13 7.58
C PRO A 5 -1.16 6.20 7.10
N THR A 6 -1.38 6.17 5.80
CA THR A 6 -2.17 5.14 5.14
C THR A 6 -1.34 3.85 4.98
N PHE A 7 -1.67 2.96 4.06
CA PHE A 7 -0.92 1.72 3.86
C PHE A 7 0.53 2.04 3.45
N VAL A 8 1.48 1.76 4.36
CA VAL A 8 2.89 2.12 4.17
C VAL A 8 3.57 1.08 3.31
N MET A 9 4.22 1.54 2.25
CA MET A 9 4.93 0.73 1.27
C MET A 9 6.36 1.25 1.06
N GLY A 10 7.18 0.45 0.41
CA GLY A 10 8.52 0.87 -0.02
C GLY A 10 9.64 0.11 0.67
N PRO A 11 10.89 0.42 0.31
CA PRO A 11 12.07 -0.29 0.82
C PRO A 11 12.22 -0.08 2.33
N GLY A 12 12.42 -1.16 3.06
CA GLY A 12 12.64 -1.18 4.50
C GLY A 12 14.11 -1.27 4.87
N ILE A 13 14.46 -0.96 6.14
CA ILE A 13 15.80 -1.21 6.67
C ILE A 13 16.09 -2.72 6.69
N ASN A 14 15.07 -3.52 7.00
CA ASN A 14 15.14 -4.98 6.95
C ASN A 14 14.26 -5.48 5.80
N PRO A 15 14.83 -6.12 4.77
CA PRO A 15 14.06 -6.67 3.64
C PRO A 15 13.15 -7.85 4.04
N PHE A 16 13.39 -8.46 5.20
CA PHE A 16 12.58 -9.54 5.76
C PHE A 16 11.57 -9.05 6.81
N GLY A 17 11.07 -7.83 6.67
CA GLY A 17 10.07 -7.29 7.58
C GLY A 17 8.79 -8.12 7.62
N THR A 18 8.23 -8.28 8.81
CA THR A 18 6.98 -9.01 9.07
C THR A 18 5.84 -8.02 9.31
N SER A 19 5.39 -7.33 8.28
CA SER A 19 4.23 -6.44 8.37
C SER A 19 3.21 -6.80 7.28
N GLU A 20 1.96 -6.42 7.49
CA GLU A 20 0.87 -6.59 6.52
C GLU A 20 1.26 -6.12 5.10
N SER A 21 2.06 -5.05 5.01
CA SER A 21 2.55 -4.52 3.73
C SER A 21 3.54 -5.48 3.07
N PHE A 22 4.49 -6.01 3.84
CA PHE A 22 5.46 -6.99 3.35
C PHE A 22 4.78 -8.29 2.96
N ASP A 23 3.85 -8.79 3.77
CA ASP A 23 3.11 -10.02 3.49
C ASP A 23 2.29 -9.89 2.20
N SER A 24 1.59 -8.76 2.04
CA SER A 24 0.83 -8.47 0.82
C SER A 24 1.73 -8.37 -0.41
N PHE A 25 2.91 -7.75 -0.30
CA PHE A 25 3.84 -7.60 -1.41
C PHE A 25 4.51 -8.94 -1.76
N ASN A 26 4.93 -9.71 -0.76
CA ASN A 26 5.47 -11.06 -0.94
C ASN A 26 4.45 -11.99 -1.61
N GLY A 27 3.15 -11.84 -1.32
CA GLY A 27 2.09 -12.57 -2.00
C GLY A 27 2.09 -12.35 -3.53
N PHE A 28 2.43 -11.15 -4.01
CA PHE A 28 2.62 -10.92 -5.45
C PHE A 28 3.83 -11.67 -6.01
N LEU A 29 4.93 -11.70 -5.27
CA LEU A 29 6.17 -12.37 -5.69
C LEU A 29 6.02 -13.90 -5.66
N ASN A 30 5.31 -14.42 -4.67
CA ASN A 30 5.08 -15.85 -4.48
C ASN A 30 3.98 -16.41 -5.41
N GLY A 31 3.27 -15.55 -6.15
CA GLY A 31 2.18 -15.95 -7.05
C GLY A 31 0.87 -16.31 -6.35
N ASP A 32 0.65 -15.84 -5.11
CA ASP A 32 -0.60 -16.07 -4.37
C ASP A 32 -1.80 -15.44 -5.10
N TYR A 33 -1.55 -14.41 -5.90
CA TYR A 33 -2.56 -13.69 -6.67
C TYR A 33 -2.68 -14.12 -8.13
N LYS A 34 -2.18 -15.31 -8.50
CA LYS A 34 -2.19 -15.82 -9.89
C LYS A 34 -3.60 -16.01 -10.48
N ILE A 35 -4.60 -16.29 -9.66
CA ILE A 35 -6.00 -16.50 -10.11
C ILE A 35 -6.69 -15.16 -10.36
N GLY A 36 -6.33 -14.13 -9.59
CA GLY A 36 -6.93 -12.79 -9.63
C GLY A 36 -6.74 -12.04 -8.33
N LEU A 37 -7.19 -10.80 -8.31
CA LEU A 37 -7.01 -9.86 -7.20
C LEU A 37 -8.34 -9.43 -6.60
N PRO A 38 -8.38 -9.06 -5.31
CA PRO A 38 -9.57 -8.47 -4.70
C PRO A 38 -9.86 -7.08 -5.27
N ASP A 39 -11.14 -6.69 -5.33
CA ASP A 39 -11.54 -5.30 -5.57
C ASP A 39 -11.32 -4.46 -4.30
N LEU A 40 -10.06 -4.30 -3.93
CA LEU A 40 -9.65 -3.55 -2.76
C LEU A 40 -9.16 -2.17 -3.18
N LYS A 41 -9.93 -1.14 -2.83
CA LYS A 41 -9.49 0.26 -2.93
C LYS A 41 -8.74 0.63 -1.65
N MET A 42 -7.61 1.30 -1.81
CA MET A 42 -6.74 1.64 -0.70
C MET A 42 -6.00 2.94 -0.96
N ALA A 43 -5.58 3.60 0.09
CA ALA A 43 -4.60 4.66 -0.01
C ALA A 43 -3.25 4.13 0.48
N CYS A 44 -2.19 4.54 -0.19
CA CYS A 44 -0.83 4.11 0.13
C CYS A 44 0.14 5.28 0.16
N VAL A 45 1.24 5.08 0.85
CA VAL A 45 2.30 6.08 1.03
C VAL A 45 3.66 5.40 1.12
N ASP A 46 4.68 6.05 0.59
CA ASP A 46 6.06 5.59 0.73
C ASP A 46 6.57 5.77 2.16
N VAL A 47 7.28 4.78 2.69
CA VAL A 47 7.87 4.82 4.04
C VAL A 47 8.80 6.03 4.22
N ARG A 48 9.50 6.45 3.17
CA ARG A 48 10.38 7.64 3.18
C ARG A 48 9.58 8.93 3.32
N ASP A 49 8.38 8.99 2.76
CA ASP A 49 7.46 10.13 2.93
C ASP A 49 6.91 10.17 4.36
N VAL A 50 6.61 9.02 4.94
CA VAL A 50 6.21 8.93 6.35
C VAL A 50 7.33 9.45 7.25
N ALA A 51 8.57 9.04 7.02
CA ALA A 51 9.74 9.53 7.75
C ALA A 51 9.89 11.05 7.61
N ARG A 52 9.80 11.57 6.38
CA ARG A 52 9.85 13.03 6.12
C ARG A 52 8.73 13.79 6.84
N ALA A 53 7.53 13.23 6.87
CA ALA A 53 6.40 13.84 7.57
C ALA A 53 6.65 13.95 9.08
N HIS A 54 7.26 12.95 9.71
CA HIS A 54 7.62 13.01 11.13
C HIS A 54 8.65 14.11 11.40
N VAL A 55 9.70 14.19 10.58
CA VAL A 55 10.72 15.23 10.70
C VAL A 55 10.09 16.62 10.53
N LYS A 56 9.34 16.84 9.44
CA LYS A 56 8.70 18.13 9.18
C LYS A 56 7.73 18.54 10.29
N ALA A 57 6.89 17.61 10.76
CA ALA A 57 5.95 17.89 11.85
C ALA A 57 6.65 18.21 13.18
N GLY A 58 7.86 17.70 13.41
CA GLY A 58 8.66 17.99 14.60
C GLY A 58 9.37 19.35 14.55
N PHE A 59 9.70 19.84 13.35
CA PHE A 59 10.48 21.08 13.19
C PHE A 59 9.66 22.28 12.71
N ILE A 60 8.44 22.12 12.23
CA ILE A 60 7.56 23.22 11.82
C ILE A 60 6.78 23.72 13.04
N PRO A 61 7.04 24.95 13.56
CA PRO A 61 6.41 25.44 14.79
C PRO A 61 4.88 25.56 14.72
N SER A 62 4.34 25.78 13.51
CA SER A 62 2.91 25.90 13.25
C SER A 62 2.20 24.55 13.11
N ALA A 63 2.95 23.43 13.04
CA ALA A 63 2.36 22.11 12.89
C ALA A 63 1.50 21.75 14.11
N SER A 64 0.25 21.36 13.87
CA SER A 64 -0.69 21.06 14.94
C SER A 64 -1.76 20.04 14.56
N GLY A 65 -2.28 19.31 15.54
CA GLY A 65 -3.37 18.37 15.37
C GLY A 65 -2.96 17.10 14.65
N ARG A 66 -3.83 16.59 13.75
CA ARG A 66 -3.66 15.31 13.04
C ARG A 66 -3.37 15.54 11.56
N TYR A 67 -2.42 14.77 11.02
CA TYR A 67 -2.08 14.75 9.60
C TYR A 67 -2.29 13.36 9.03
N ILE A 68 -3.10 13.28 7.98
CA ILE A 68 -3.18 12.08 7.14
C ILE A 68 -2.01 12.13 6.17
N ILE A 69 -1.16 11.11 6.22
CA ILE A 69 -0.01 10.98 5.34
C ILE A 69 -0.34 9.90 4.31
N SER A 70 -0.75 10.37 3.14
CA SER A 70 -1.21 9.53 2.02
C SER A 70 -0.61 10.05 0.73
N GLY A 71 0.14 9.22 0.03
CA GLY A 71 0.70 9.57 -1.27
C GLY A 71 -0.32 9.43 -2.38
N HIS A 72 -0.98 8.28 -2.43
CA HIS A 72 -1.84 7.91 -3.55
C HIS A 72 -3.10 7.19 -3.09
N ASN A 73 -4.26 7.60 -3.64
CA ASN A 73 -5.45 6.78 -3.64
C ASN A 73 -5.37 5.82 -4.83
N SER A 74 -5.39 4.53 -4.58
CA SER A 74 -5.12 3.49 -5.57
C SER A 74 -6.02 2.27 -5.37
N ALA A 75 -5.73 1.22 -6.11
CA ALA A 75 -6.34 -0.09 -5.95
C ALA A 75 -5.26 -1.17 -5.89
N PHE A 76 -5.55 -2.26 -5.22
CA PHE A 76 -4.65 -3.40 -5.12
C PHE A 76 -4.28 -3.96 -6.51
N MET A 77 -5.24 -3.94 -7.44
CA MET A 77 -5.02 -4.28 -8.85
C MET A 77 -3.93 -3.40 -9.49
N ARG A 78 -3.92 -2.09 -9.20
CA ARG A 78 -2.93 -1.16 -9.77
C ARG A 78 -1.51 -1.48 -9.33
N ILE A 79 -1.33 -1.96 -8.10
CA ILE A 79 -0.03 -2.44 -7.60
C ILE A 79 0.42 -3.66 -8.43
N GLY A 80 -0.47 -4.61 -8.65
CA GLY A 80 -0.21 -5.79 -9.49
C GLY A 80 0.16 -5.44 -10.94
N GLU A 81 -0.54 -4.47 -11.55
CA GLU A 81 -0.22 -3.97 -12.90
C GLU A 81 1.17 -3.36 -12.98
N ILE A 82 1.55 -2.54 -11.99
CA ILE A 82 2.87 -1.92 -11.93
C ILE A 82 3.95 -3.00 -11.77
N LEU A 83 3.75 -3.94 -10.86
CA LEU A 83 4.68 -5.06 -10.64
C LEU A 83 4.86 -5.89 -11.90
N LYS A 84 3.79 -6.26 -12.60
CA LYS A 84 3.84 -7.02 -13.83
C LYS A 84 4.54 -6.26 -14.97
N LYS A 85 4.41 -4.93 -14.99
CA LYS A 85 5.14 -4.09 -15.96
C LYS A 85 6.64 -4.03 -15.65
N LEU A 86 7.02 -4.00 -14.35
CA LEU A 86 8.43 -3.95 -13.92
C LEU A 86 9.10 -5.33 -14.05
N ASP A 87 8.34 -6.39 -13.81
CA ASP A 87 8.80 -7.77 -13.94
C ASP A 87 7.73 -8.66 -14.60
N PRO A 88 7.80 -8.84 -15.92
CA PRO A 88 6.85 -9.68 -16.67
C PRO A 88 6.88 -11.16 -16.29
N SER A 89 7.89 -11.63 -15.55
CA SER A 89 7.97 -13.03 -15.08
C SER A 89 6.99 -13.32 -13.93
N LEU A 90 6.50 -12.29 -13.26
CA LEU A 90 5.56 -12.44 -12.15
C LEU A 90 4.18 -12.92 -12.64
N VAL A 91 3.71 -13.98 -12.02
CA VAL A 91 2.40 -14.59 -12.35
C VAL A 91 1.32 -13.91 -11.52
N ILE A 92 0.79 -12.80 -12.02
CA ILE A 92 -0.26 -12.02 -11.39
C ILE A 92 -1.52 -12.07 -12.24
N GLY A 93 -2.64 -12.46 -11.65
CA GLY A 93 -3.94 -12.51 -12.33
C GLY A 93 -4.48 -11.11 -12.65
N GLU A 94 -5.08 -10.98 -13.82
CA GLU A 94 -5.63 -9.70 -14.34
C GLU A 94 -7.13 -9.53 -14.04
N LYS A 95 -7.74 -10.50 -13.37
CA LYS A 95 -9.17 -10.49 -13.08
C LYS A 95 -9.46 -10.04 -11.67
N ILE A 96 -10.46 -9.22 -11.51
CA ILE A 96 -11.03 -8.92 -10.20
C ILE A 96 -11.87 -10.11 -9.76
N LEU A 97 -11.54 -10.68 -8.61
CA LEU A 97 -12.29 -11.79 -8.01
C LEU A 97 -13.57 -11.25 -7.38
N PRO A 98 -14.72 -11.89 -7.65
CA PRO A 98 -16.00 -11.45 -7.09
C PRO A 98 -16.00 -11.61 -5.57
N LYS A 99 -16.65 -10.69 -4.88
CA LYS A 99 -16.70 -10.63 -3.40
C LYS A 99 -17.19 -11.93 -2.75
N TRP A 100 -18.18 -12.61 -3.35
CA TRP A 100 -18.69 -13.88 -2.82
C TRP A 100 -17.62 -14.97 -2.83
N PHE A 101 -16.79 -15.02 -3.87
CA PHE A 101 -15.69 -15.98 -3.97
C PHE A 101 -14.62 -15.68 -2.92
N MET A 102 -14.21 -14.41 -2.79
CA MET A 102 -13.29 -13.96 -1.74
C MET A 102 -13.80 -14.31 -0.34
N TRP A 103 -15.10 -14.11 -0.09
CA TRP A 103 -15.74 -14.46 1.18
C TRP A 103 -15.68 -15.98 1.47
N LEU A 104 -15.84 -16.81 0.44
CA LEU A 104 -15.76 -18.27 0.57
C LEU A 104 -14.34 -18.74 0.93
N ILE A 105 -13.31 -18.17 0.30
CA ILE A 105 -11.91 -18.54 0.51
C ILE A 105 -11.23 -17.79 1.66
N ALA A 106 -11.88 -16.82 2.28
CA ALA A 106 -11.32 -15.95 3.33
C ALA A 106 -10.48 -16.71 4.38
N PRO A 107 -10.96 -17.82 4.98
CA PRO A 107 -10.18 -18.56 5.98
C PRO A 107 -8.89 -19.19 5.43
N LYS A 108 -8.82 -19.44 4.11
CA LYS A 108 -7.64 -20.04 3.46
C LYS A 108 -6.56 -19.01 3.12
N ILE A 109 -6.92 -17.73 3.09
CA ILE A 109 -6.03 -16.61 2.75
C ILE A 109 -5.72 -15.75 3.97
N ASN A 110 -5.79 -16.32 5.18
CA ASN A 110 -5.55 -15.63 6.45
C ASN A 110 -6.37 -14.33 6.62
N SER A 111 -7.59 -14.29 6.06
CA SER A 111 -8.50 -13.18 6.19
C SER A 111 -9.82 -13.62 6.82
N THR A 112 -10.50 -12.70 7.46
CA THR A 112 -11.82 -12.99 8.03
C THR A 112 -12.92 -12.66 7.04
N ARG A 113 -14.04 -13.39 7.10
CA ARG A 113 -15.24 -13.09 6.31
C ARG A 113 -15.78 -11.68 6.58
N LYS A 114 -15.58 -11.16 7.80
CA LYS A 114 -15.95 -9.80 8.18
C LYS A 114 -15.09 -8.77 7.43
N GLU A 115 -13.79 -8.94 7.39
CA GLU A 115 -12.89 -8.08 6.62
C GLU A 115 -13.25 -8.04 5.15
N ILE A 116 -13.47 -9.21 4.53
CA ILE A 116 -13.92 -9.27 3.14
C ILE A 116 -15.24 -8.52 2.94
N ALA A 117 -16.19 -8.69 3.87
CA ALA A 117 -17.49 -8.04 3.77
C ALA A 117 -17.41 -6.51 3.89
N THR A 118 -16.48 -5.98 4.68
CA THR A 118 -16.37 -4.55 4.99
C THR A 118 -15.35 -3.80 4.15
N SER A 119 -14.38 -4.48 3.50
CA SER A 119 -13.28 -3.83 2.78
C SER A 119 -13.36 -3.98 1.26
N ILE A 120 -13.86 -5.13 0.76
CA ILE A 120 -13.87 -5.40 -0.68
C ILE A 120 -15.09 -4.80 -1.36
N GLY A 121 -14.86 -4.11 -2.48
CA GLY A 121 -15.91 -3.48 -3.29
C GLY A 121 -16.41 -2.13 -2.74
N TYR A 122 -15.71 -1.54 -1.77
CA TYR A 122 -16.04 -0.21 -1.25
C TYR A 122 -15.04 0.85 -1.74
N PRO A 123 -15.50 2.07 -2.02
CA PRO A 123 -14.60 3.16 -2.32
C PRO A 123 -13.81 3.54 -1.06
N PHE A 124 -12.53 3.85 -1.26
CA PHE A 124 -11.68 4.41 -0.22
C PHE A 124 -10.94 5.62 -0.76
N ASN A 125 -10.96 6.72 -0.02
CA ASN A 125 -10.26 7.94 -0.40
C ASN A 125 -9.70 8.63 0.85
N ALA A 126 -8.39 8.78 0.92
CA ALA A 126 -7.71 9.54 1.96
C ALA A 126 -7.36 10.93 1.43
N VAL A 127 -7.76 11.97 2.20
CA VAL A 127 -7.48 13.37 1.85
C VAL A 127 -6.25 13.84 2.61
N ASN A 128 -5.21 14.22 1.87
CA ASN A 128 -3.89 14.59 2.39
C ASN A 128 -3.58 16.11 2.29
N LEU A 129 -4.55 16.93 1.93
CA LEU A 129 -4.36 18.37 1.68
C LEU A 129 -3.70 19.09 2.88
N LYS A 130 -4.07 18.72 4.10
CA LYS A 130 -3.48 19.33 5.29
C LYS A 130 -1.98 19.06 5.39
N SER A 131 -1.52 17.85 5.09
CA SER A 131 -0.09 17.52 5.11
C SER A 131 0.69 18.23 4.00
N ILE A 132 0.08 18.40 2.84
CA ILE A 132 0.68 19.16 1.73
C ILE A 132 0.83 20.62 2.12
N ASN A 133 -0.23 21.25 2.65
CA ASN A 133 -0.25 22.69 2.92
C ASN A 133 0.58 23.06 4.16
N ASP A 134 0.41 22.35 5.28
CA ASP A 134 1.01 22.72 6.56
C ASP A 134 2.43 22.20 6.72
N LEU A 135 2.73 21.01 6.13
CA LEU A 135 4.04 20.38 6.23
C LEU A 135 4.86 20.45 4.93
N ASN A 136 4.35 21.12 3.90
CA ASN A 136 4.98 21.16 2.57
C ASN A 136 5.38 19.77 2.07
N MET A 137 4.46 18.80 2.20
CA MET A 137 4.72 17.43 1.75
C MET A 137 4.64 17.33 0.23
N GLU A 138 5.65 16.68 -0.32
CA GLU A 138 5.68 16.18 -1.69
C GLU A 138 5.83 14.66 -1.62
N TYR A 139 4.93 13.95 -2.30
CA TYR A 139 4.87 12.50 -2.22
C TYR A 139 5.58 11.84 -3.40
N LEU A 140 6.32 10.78 -3.13
CA LEU A 140 6.98 9.97 -4.17
C LEU A 140 5.95 9.30 -5.07
N PRO A 141 6.21 9.20 -6.38
CA PRO A 141 5.34 8.45 -7.30
C PRO A 141 5.19 6.98 -6.89
N LEU A 142 3.99 6.44 -7.02
CA LEU A 142 3.69 5.05 -6.65
C LEU A 142 4.58 4.04 -7.40
N GLU A 143 4.81 4.29 -8.68
CA GLU A 143 5.67 3.46 -9.53
C GLU A 143 7.10 3.40 -8.98
N LYS A 144 7.63 4.55 -8.49
CA LYS A 144 8.96 4.60 -7.90
C LYS A 144 9.03 3.83 -6.58
N THR A 145 8.03 3.98 -5.72
CA THR A 145 7.93 3.24 -4.46
C THR A 145 7.97 1.73 -4.70
N ILE A 146 7.16 1.25 -5.65
CA ILE A 146 7.07 -0.18 -5.98
C ILE A 146 8.37 -0.67 -6.63
N SER A 147 8.95 0.12 -7.54
CA SER A 147 10.21 -0.23 -8.22
C SER A 147 11.36 -0.37 -7.23
N ASP A 148 11.54 0.61 -6.34
CA ASP A 148 12.62 0.60 -5.35
C ASP A 148 12.47 -0.58 -4.39
N TRP A 149 11.23 -0.90 -3.99
CA TRP A 149 10.95 -2.04 -3.11
C TRP A 149 11.22 -3.38 -3.81
N LEU A 150 10.78 -3.53 -5.06
CA LEU A 150 11.06 -4.74 -5.84
C LEU A 150 12.57 -4.96 -6.05
N CYS A 151 13.33 -3.89 -6.33
CA CYS A 151 14.78 -3.97 -6.44
C CYS A 151 15.41 -4.47 -5.13
N GLN A 152 15.05 -3.90 -3.99
CA GLN A 152 15.57 -4.33 -2.69
C GLN A 152 15.33 -5.82 -2.43
N LEU A 153 14.13 -6.32 -2.72
CA LEU A 153 13.78 -7.73 -2.46
C LEU A 153 14.47 -8.71 -3.41
N LYS A 154 14.88 -8.25 -4.59
CA LYS A 154 15.64 -9.08 -5.54
C LYS A 154 17.15 -9.13 -5.24
N GLU A 155 17.66 -8.14 -4.52
CA GLU A 155 19.06 -8.04 -4.13
C GLU A 155 19.36 -8.72 -2.78
N SER A 156 18.31 -9.13 -2.04
CA SER A 156 18.39 -9.75 -0.71
C SER A 156 18.33 -11.26 -0.78
#